data_c42a8b3cbaf2d4e52205e777a47c896e
#
_entry.id   c42a8b3cbaf2d4e52205e777a47c896e
#
_cell.length_a   1.000
_cell.length_b   1.000
_cell.length_c   1.000
_cell.angle_alpha   90.00
_cell.angle_beta   90.00
_cell.angle_gamma   90.00
#
_symmetry.space_group_name_H-M   'P 1'
#
loop_
_entity.id
_entity.type
_entity.pdbx_description
1 polymer ?
#
loop_
_entity_poly.entity_id
_entity_poly.type
_entity_poly.pdbx_seq_one_letter_code
_entity_poly.pdbx_strand_id
1 'polypeptide(L)'
;MCFLGAILSIILSRAMKRAAALALALASACNTDPSAPHLARGNVLVNTGHRDEAVAEYREAARLAPGSALARERLGDTQYDLGRKAEALSSYREAAAIDPGSVTAHIGVARVLADQGDLAAARAELSAALERAPTNLFLLLSRGNLAARAGDRKAALADYERTVHLKSDNVPALYQYGLALLEDGQLPEASATFDRLLSVAPASPQGFYGRARVFAARGEGALAGEALGEASRMVEPDARTRLAEQGLRGAALDSAVRETTDRSLAQMQGDPAFSRWAQDPAFRRAAWRQASR
;
A
#
# COMPACT_ATOMS: atom_id res chain seq x y z
N MET A 1 36.24 -5.71 -65.09
CA MET A 1 35.53 -6.74 -64.29
C MET A 1 35.50 -6.48 -62.76
N CYS A 2 36.21 -5.49 -62.20
CA CYS A 2 36.21 -5.21 -60.76
C CYS A 2 34.99 -4.39 -60.22
N PHE A 3 34.27 -3.64 -61.06
CA PHE A 3 33.17 -2.80 -60.65
C PHE A 3 31.86 -3.56 -60.40
N LEU A 4 31.59 -4.65 -61.08
CA LEU A 4 30.38 -5.49 -60.89
C LEU A 4 30.46 -6.27 -59.57
N GLY A 5 31.65 -6.72 -59.15
CA GLY A 5 31.83 -7.46 -57.88
C GLY A 5 31.59 -6.61 -56.65
N ALA A 6 32.01 -5.34 -56.65
CA ALA A 6 31.79 -4.41 -55.58
C ALA A 6 30.30 -4.02 -55.42
N ILE A 7 29.59 -3.81 -56.52
CA ILE A 7 28.14 -3.50 -56.54
C ILE A 7 27.34 -4.70 -56.05
N LEU A 8 27.68 -5.93 -56.48
CA LEU A 8 27.04 -7.17 -56.04
C LEU A 8 27.25 -7.43 -54.53
N SER A 9 28.44 -7.16 -54.03
CA SER A 9 28.74 -7.27 -52.58
C SER A 9 27.96 -6.25 -51.75
N ILE A 10 27.79 -5.02 -52.23
CA ILE A 10 27.01 -3.98 -51.55
C ILE A 10 25.50 -4.30 -51.56
N ILE A 11 25.01 -4.83 -52.68
CA ILE A 11 23.59 -5.23 -52.82
C ILE A 11 23.29 -6.44 -51.94
N LEU A 12 24.15 -7.45 -51.92
CA LEU A 12 24.03 -8.61 -51.02
C LEU A 12 24.14 -8.23 -49.53
N SER A 13 25.01 -7.31 -49.16
CA SER A 13 25.13 -6.79 -47.81
C SER A 13 23.89 -6.00 -47.40
N ARG A 14 23.29 -5.22 -48.30
CA ARG A 14 22.03 -4.50 -48.03
C ARG A 14 20.82 -5.43 -47.92
N ALA A 15 20.73 -6.46 -48.80
CA ALA A 15 19.68 -7.47 -48.73
C ALA A 15 19.79 -8.31 -47.45
N MET A 16 21.00 -8.73 -47.04
CA MET A 16 21.20 -9.43 -45.75
C MET A 16 20.86 -8.56 -44.55
N LYS A 17 21.25 -7.28 -44.55
CA LYS A 17 20.89 -6.34 -43.49
C LYS A 17 19.34 -6.12 -43.41
N ARG A 18 18.68 -6.03 -44.57
CA ARG A 18 17.20 -5.94 -44.62
C ARG A 18 16.52 -7.24 -44.16
N ALA A 19 17.05 -8.39 -44.55
CA ALA A 19 16.56 -9.69 -44.09
C ALA A 19 16.77 -9.88 -42.59
N ALA A 20 17.95 -9.51 -42.08
CA ALA A 20 18.23 -9.52 -40.64
C ALA A 20 17.34 -8.53 -39.86
N ALA A 21 17.13 -7.32 -40.37
CA ALA A 21 16.22 -6.35 -39.77
C ALA A 21 14.76 -6.82 -39.81
N LEU A 22 14.33 -7.46 -40.90
CA LEU A 22 13.00 -8.06 -41.00
C LEU A 22 12.84 -9.26 -40.08
N ALA A 23 13.86 -10.11 -39.94
CA ALA A 23 13.89 -11.22 -39.01
C ALA A 23 13.89 -10.73 -37.54
N LEU A 24 14.63 -9.65 -37.24
CA LEU A 24 14.59 -9.02 -35.91
C LEU A 24 13.22 -8.38 -35.63
N ALA A 25 12.62 -7.72 -36.62
CA ALA A 25 11.27 -7.14 -36.50
C ALA A 25 10.17 -8.21 -36.37
N LEU A 26 10.31 -9.33 -37.10
CA LEU A 26 9.42 -10.48 -36.95
C LEU A 26 9.62 -11.21 -35.64
N ALA A 27 10.88 -11.36 -35.17
CA ALA A 27 11.17 -11.91 -33.84
C ALA A 27 10.64 -11.00 -32.70
N SER A 28 10.73 -9.67 -32.89
CA SER A 28 10.17 -8.70 -31.95
C SER A 28 8.63 -8.68 -31.98
N ALA A 29 8.01 -8.89 -33.15
CA ALA A 29 6.56 -9.01 -33.31
C ALA A 29 6.00 -10.36 -32.81
N CYS A 30 6.84 -11.43 -32.80
CA CYS A 30 6.49 -12.74 -32.27
C CYS A 30 6.69 -12.87 -30.76
N ASN A 31 7.28 -11.87 -30.08
CA ASN A 31 7.55 -11.91 -28.65
C ASN A 31 6.55 -11.03 -27.86
N THR A 32 5.31 -10.97 -28.31
CA THR A 32 4.24 -10.42 -27.48
C THR A 32 3.86 -11.46 -26.43
N ASP A 33 4.08 -11.14 -25.17
CA ASP A 33 3.62 -11.96 -24.06
C ASP A 33 2.10 -12.22 -24.21
N PRO A 34 1.67 -13.47 -24.43
CA PRO A 34 0.25 -13.77 -24.66
C PRO A 34 -0.62 -13.48 -23.44
N SER A 35 -0.02 -13.33 -22.26
CA SER A 35 -0.74 -12.97 -21.04
C SER A 35 -1.02 -11.47 -20.92
N ALA A 36 -0.24 -10.61 -21.60
CA ALA A 36 -0.34 -9.16 -21.44
C ALA A 36 -1.73 -8.58 -21.76
N PRO A 37 -2.47 -9.00 -22.82
CA PRO A 37 -3.82 -8.52 -23.07
C PRO A 37 -4.81 -8.90 -21.95
N HIS A 38 -4.65 -10.09 -21.35
CA HIS A 38 -5.47 -10.56 -20.24
C HIS A 38 -5.18 -9.78 -18.95
N LEU A 39 -3.90 -9.52 -18.65
CA LEU A 39 -3.50 -8.65 -17.54
C LEU A 39 -4.09 -7.23 -17.68
N ALA A 40 -4.01 -6.66 -18.88
CA ALA A 40 -4.55 -5.33 -19.15
C ALA A 40 -6.07 -5.29 -18.98
N ARG A 41 -6.82 -6.26 -19.50
CA ARG A 41 -8.28 -6.36 -19.33
C ARG A 41 -8.65 -6.56 -17.87
N GLY A 42 -7.94 -7.45 -17.16
CA GLY A 42 -8.12 -7.68 -15.73
C GLY A 42 -7.96 -6.39 -14.92
N ASN A 43 -6.93 -5.58 -15.18
CA ASN A 43 -6.71 -4.29 -14.53
C ASN A 43 -7.89 -3.31 -14.79
N VAL A 44 -8.39 -3.24 -16.03
CA VAL A 44 -9.56 -2.40 -16.36
C VAL A 44 -10.79 -2.87 -15.59
N LEU A 45 -11.04 -4.18 -15.55
CA LEU A 45 -12.19 -4.77 -14.86
C LEU A 45 -12.15 -4.52 -13.34
N VAL A 46 -10.97 -4.62 -12.72
CA VAL A 46 -10.80 -4.23 -11.29
C VAL A 46 -11.16 -2.76 -11.09
N ASN A 47 -10.64 -1.87 -11.92
CA ASN A 47 -10.89 -0.43 -11.81
C ASN A 47 -12.35 -0.04 -12.07
N THR A 48 -13.09 -0.85 -12.82
CA THR A 48 -14.52 -0.66 -13.09
C THR A 48 -15.43 -1.43 -12.14
N GLY A 49 -14.87 -2.15 -11.16
CA GLY A 49 -15.62 -2.88 -10.14
C GLY A 49 -16.05 -4.30 -10.52
N HIS A 50 -15.71 -4.77 -11.73
CA HIS A 50 -16.07 -6.10 -12.26
C HIS A 50 -15.05 -7.17 -11.82
N ARG A 51 -14.89 -7.34 -10.51
CA ARG A 51 -13.82 -8.18 -9.93
C ARG A 51 -13.93 -9.66 -10.27
N ASP A 52 -15.13 -10.21 -10.41
CA ASP A 52 -15.33 -11.61 -10.80
C ASP A 52 -14.84 -11.89 -12.24
N GLU A 53 -15.09 -10.95 -13.14
CA GLU A 53 -14.59 -11.02 -14.51
C GLU A 53 -13.06 -10.83 -14.55
N ALA A 54 -12.51 -9.95 -13.71
CA ALA A 54 -11.07 -9.77 -13.59
C ALA A 54 -10.36 -11.05 -13.14
N VAL A 55 -10.95 -11.82 -12.21
CA VAL A 55 -10.43 -13.14 -11.81
C VAL A 55 -10.30 -14.09 -13.00
N ALA A 56 -11.28 -14.10 -13.89
CA ALA A 56 -11.23 -14.94 -15.10
C ALA A 56 -10.09 -14.51 -16.04
N GLU A 57 -9.92 -13.20 -16.25
CA GLU A 57 -8.84 -12.66 -17.08
C GLU A 57 -7.45 -12.94 -16.47
N TYR A 58 -7.26 -12.73 -15.16
CA TYR A 58 -5.98 -13.03 -14.53
C TYR A 58 -5.66 -14.53 -14.46
N ARG A 59 -6.68 -15.39 -14.34
CA ARG A 59 -6.51 -16.85 -14.42
C ARG A 59 -6.05 -17.27 -15.82
N GLU A 60 -6.61 -16.68 -16.86
CA GLU A 60 -6.18 -16.92 -18.23
C GLU A 60 -4.75 -16.38 -18.47
N ALA A 61 -4.42 -15.21 -17.95
CA ALA A 61 -3.06 -14.68 -17.99
C ALA A 61 -2.05 -15.66 -17.32
N ALA A 62 -2.39 -16.19 -16.14
CA ALA A 62 -1.54 -17.15 -15.43
C ALA A 62 -1.41 -18.50 -16.19
N ARG A 63 -2.45 -18.90 -16.91
CA ARG A 63 -2.44 -20.10 -17.77
C ARG A 63 -1.54 -19.92 -18.99
N LEU A 64 -1.61 -18.75 -19.63
CA LEU A 64 -0.81 -18.42 -20.82
C LEU A 64 0.66 -18.16 -20.50
N ALA A 65 0.94 -17.66 -19.30
CA ALA A 65 2.29 -17.41 -18.80
C ALA A 65 2.51 -18.10 -17.44
N PRO A 66 2.75 -19.42 -17.42
CA PRO A 66 2.90 -20.18 -16.16
C PRO A 66 4.04 -19.69 -15.26
N GLY A 67 5.07 -19.05 -15.83
CA GLY A 67 6.20 -18.43 -15.12
C GLY A 67 5.94 -16.99 -14.66
N SER A 68 4.75 -16.44 -14.83
CA SER A 68 4.43 -15.08 -14.43
C SER A 68 3.97 -15.02 -12.97
N ALA A 69 4.83 -14.58 -12.07
CA ALA A 69 4.45 -14.25 -10.70
C ALA A 69 3.39 -13.15 -10.66
N LEU A 70 3.56 -12.10 -11.50
CA LEU A 70 2.64 -10.96 -11.57
C LEU A 70 1.19 -11.38 -11.84
N ALA A 71 0.96 -12.32 -12.78
CA ALA A 71 -0.40 -12.77 -13.08
C ALA A 71 -1.07 -13.42 -11.85
N ARG A 72 -0.29 -14.20 -11.08
CA ARG A 72 -0.75 -14.84 -9.85
C ARG A 72 -0.94 -13.86 -8.70
N GLU A 73 -0.09 -12.85 -8.59
CA GLU A 73 -0.26 -11.77 -7.61
C GLU A 73 -1.57 -11.01 -7.86
N ARG A 74 -1.82 -10.60 -9.11
CA ARG A 74 -3.08 -9.92 -9.49
C ARG A 74 -4.31 -10.78 -9.26
N LEU A 75 -4.20 -12.07 -9.55
CA LEU A 75 -5.24 -13.05 -9.25
C LEU A 75 -5.49 -13.12 -7.74
N GLY A 76 -4.44 -13.27 -6.94
CA GLY A 76 -4.49 -13.32 -5.48
C GLY A 76 -5.09 -12.05 -4.87
N ASP A 77 -4.66 -10.86 -5.32
CA ASP A 77 -5.21 -9.59 -4.86
C ASP A 77 -6.72 -9.51 -5.12
N THR A 78 -7.16 -9.85 -6.34
CA THR A 78 -8.58 -9.78 -6.70
C THR A 78 -9.42 -10.83 -5.94
N GLN A 79 -8.89 -12.04 -5.76
CA GLN A 79 -9.55 -13.08 -4.95
C GLN A 79 -9.66 -12.66 -3.47
N TYR A 80 -8.61 -12.03 -2.93
CA TYR A 80 -8.64 -11.49 -1.57
C TYR A 80 -9.72 -10.40 -1.41
N ASP A 81 -9.81 -9.46 -2.34
CA ASP A 81 -10.81 -8.39 -2.34
C ASP A 81 -12.25 -8.93 -2.45
N LEU A 82 -12.44 -10.07 -3.10
CA LEU A 82 -13.71 -10.81 -3.15
C LEU A 82 -13.98 -11.67 -1.90
N GLY A 83 -13.08 -11.66 -0.92
CA GLY A 83 -13.20 -12.49 0.29
C GLY A 83 -12.85 -13.97 0.08
N ARG A 84 -12.36 -14.36 -1.10
CA ARG A 84 -11.96 -15.72 -1.46
C ARG A 84 -10.57 -16.05 -0.91
N LYS A 85 -10.43 -16.01 0.43
CA LYS A 85 -9.14 -16.05 1.12
C LYS A 85 -8.31 -17.30 0.84
N ALA A 86 -8.96 -18.47 0.74
CA ALA A 86 -8.25 -19.72 0.45
C ALA A 86 -7.65 -19.74 -0.97
N GLU A 87 -8.41 -19.28 -1.97
CA GLU A 87 -7.92 -19.14 -3.34
C GLU A 87 -6.79 -18.12 -3.43
N ALA A 88 -6.95 -16.96 -2.77
CA ALA A 88 -5.93 -15.91 -2.71
C ALA A 88 -4.61 -16.45 -2.13
N LEU A 89 -4.68 -17.20 -1.03
CA LEU A 89 -3.50 -17.83 -0.42
C LEU A 89 -2.77 -18.78 -1.39
N SER A 90 -3.51 -19.59 -2.15
CA SER A 90 -2.93 -20.45 -3.18
C SER A 90 -2.22 -19.62 -4.25
N SER A 91 -2.90 -18.60 -4.80
CA SER A 91 -2.34 -17.74 -5.84
C SER A 91 -1.08 -17.00 -5.40
N TYR A 92 -1.06 -16.47 -4.17
CA TYR A 92 0.14 -15.81 -3.62
C TYR A 92 1.30 -16.80 -3.37
N ARG A 93 1.01 -18.02 -2.88
CA ARG A 93 2.04 -19.05 -2.70
C ARG A 93 2.64 -19.50 -4.03
N GLU A 94 1.83 -19.63 -5.06
CA GLU A 94 2.30 -19.91 -6.41
C GLU A 94 3.16 -18.75 -6.95
N ALA A 95 2.78 -17.51 -6.71
CA ALA A 95 3.57 -16.34 -7.09
C ALA A 95 4.94 -16.35 -6.37
N ALA A 96 4.95 -16.58 -5.06
CA ALA A 96 6.18 -16.66 -4.26
C ALA A 96 7.08 -17.85 -4.67
N ALA A 97 6.49 -18.95 -5.12
CA ALA A 97 7.25 -20.10 -5.63
C ALA A 97 7.92 -19.79 -6.98
N ILE A 98 7.28 -18.97 -7.83
CA ILE A 98 7.84 -18.52 -9.11
C ILE A 98 8.90 -17.45 -8.91
N ASP A 99 8.59 -16.45 -8.10
CA ASP A 99 9.51 -15.39 -7.71
C ASP A 99 9.67 -15.33 -6.18
N PRO A 100 10.68 -16.01 -5.63
CA PRO A 100 10.95 -15.94 -4.19
C PRO A 100 11.37 -14.56 -3.67
N GLY A 101 11.62 -13.60 -4.55
CA GLY A 101 11.89 -12.19 -4.22
C GLY A 101 10.63 -11.31 -4.24
N SER A 102 9.48 -11.83 -4.64
CA SER A 102 8.25 -11.06 -4.73
C SER A 102 7.76 -10.58 -3.36
N VAL A 103 7.94 -9.30 -3.10
CA VAL A 103 7.44 -8.63 -1.89
C VAL A 103 5.91 -8.70 -1.81
N THR A 104 5.23 -8.50 -2.93
CA THR A 104 3.76 -8.53 -3.02
C THR A 104 3.21 -9.91 -2.63
N ALA A 105 3.80 -10.98 -3.16
CA ALA A 105 3.38 -12.33 -2.87
C ALA A 105 3.53 -12.67 -1.38
N HIS A 106 4.69 -12.39 -0.78
CA HIS A 106 4.93 -12.64 0.65
C HIS A 106 4.02 -11.81 1.57
N ILE A 107 3.78 -10.53 1.25
CA ILE A 107 2.82 -9.70 1.99
C ILE A 107 1.40 -10.26 1.82
N GLY A 108 1.02 -10.71 0.62
CA GLY A 108 -0.26 -11.33 0.35
C GLY A 108 -0.49 -12.60 1.18
N VAL A 109 0.49 -13.52 1.20
CA VAL A 109 0.46 -14.72 2.06
C VAL A 109 0.29 -14.34 3.53
N ALA A 110 1.14 -13.43 4.03
CA ALA A 110 1.11 -13.00 5.42
C ALA A 110 -0.22 -12.34 5.80
N ARG A 111 -0.81 -11.52 4.90
CA ARG A 111 -2.11 -10.88 5.09
C ARG A 111 -3.23 -11.91 5.26
N VAL A 112 -3.28 -12.92 4.39
CA VAL A 112 -4.29 -13.99 4.49
C VAL A 112 -4.13 -14.80 5.78
N LEU A 113 -2.90 -15.20 6.13
CA LEU A 113 -2.62 -15.92 7.37
C LEU A 113 -3.04 -15.11 8.61
N ALA A 114 -2.73 -13.82 8.62
CA ALA A 114 -3.12 -12.92 9.71
C ALA A 114 -4.64 -12.77 9.85
N ASP A 115 -5.37 -12.81 8.75
CA ASP A 115 -6.84 -12.77 8.73
C ASP A 115 -7.47 -14.09 9.17
N GLN A 116 -6.74 -15.18 9.03
CA GLN A 116 -7.10 -16.50 9.60
C GLN A 116 -6.76 -16.62 11.09
N GLY A 117 -6.12 -15.59 11.67
CA GLY A 117 -5.70 -15.56 13.08
C GLY A 117 -4.30 -16.11 13.32
N ASP A 118 -3.62 -16.67 12.32
CA ASP A 118 -2.26 -17.18 12.46
C ASP A 118 -1.22 -16.08 12.28
N LEU A 119 -1.13 -15.20 13.28
CA LEU A 119 -0.16 -14.11 13.32
C LEU A 119 1.28 -14.63 13.38
N ALA A 120 1.51 -15.81 13.96
CA ALA A 120 2.84 -16.40 14.07
C ALA A 120 3.36 -16.83 12.69
N ALA A 121 2.57 -17.58 11.93
CA ALA A 121 2.92 -17.97 10.56
C ALA A 121 3.06 -16.75 9.63
N ALA A 122 2.18 -15.75 9.76
CA ALA A 122 2.28 -14.51 9.00
C ALA A 122 3.60 -13.77 9.25
N ARG A 123 4.04 -13.66 10.50
CA ARG A 123 5.34 -13.05 10.86
C ARG A 123 6.53 -13.86 10.38
N ALA A 124 6.45 -15.19 10.45
CA ALA A 124 7.49 -16.07 9.94
C ALA A 124 7.68 -15.91 8.43
N GLU A 125 6.59 -15.82 7.67
CA GLU A 125 6.59 -15.56 6.22
C GLU A 125 7.33 -14.27 5.87
N LEU A 126 6.98 -13.15 6.54
CA LEU A 126 7.65 -11.87 6.30
C LEU A 126 9.11 -11.86 6.77
N SER A 127 9.43 -12.61 7.82
CA SER A 127 10.82 -12.73 8.30
C SER A 127 11.69 -13.46 7.28
N ALA A 128 11.21 -14.55 6.69
CA ALA A 128 11.90 -15.26 5.62
C ALA A 128 12.09 -14.38 4.35
N ALA A 129 11.09 -13.55 4.01
CA ALA A 129 11.22 -12.59 2.92
C ALA A 129 12.28 -11.50 3.24
N LEU A 130 12.35 -11.03 4.49
CA LEU A 130 13.34 -10.04 4.94
C LEU A 130 14.77 -10.59 4.99
N GLU A 131 14.98 -11.90 5.08
CA GLU A 131 16.32 -12.49 4.91
C GLU A 131 16.89 -12.22 3.52
N ARG A 132 16.01 -12.18 2.49
CA ARG A 132 16.40 -11.89 1.11
C ARG A 132 16.44 -10.39 0.80
N ALA A 133 15.56 -9.61 1.45
CA ALA A 133 15.44 -8.17 1.23
C ALA A 133 15.43 -7.39 2.57
N PRO A 134 16.56 -7.34 3.30
CA PRO A 134 16.61 -6.87 4.70
C PRO A 134 16.30 -5.38 4.89
N THR A 135 16.31 -4.58 3.82
CA THR A 135 16.01 -3.15 3.86
C THR A 135 14.69 -2.81 3.16
N ASN A 136 13.88 -3.81 2.83
CA ASN A 136 12.60 -3.56 2.18
C ASN A 136 11.59 -2.96 3.17
N LEU A 137 11.20 -1.72 2.92
CA LEU A 137 10.34 -0.93 3.81
C LEU A 137 8.93 -1.53 3.94
N PHE A 138 8.39 -2.12 2.87
CA PHE A 138 7.04 -2.70 2.90
C PHE A 138 7.01 -3.97 3.76
N LEU A 139 8.03 -4.81 3.66
CA LEU A 139 8.16 -6.01 4.50
C LEU A 139 8.35 -5.65 5.97
N LEU A 140 9.22 -4.66 6.28
CA LEU A 140 9.44 -4.18 7.65
C LEU A 140 8.15 -3.61 8.24
N LEU A 141 7.46 -2.71 7.53
CA LEU A 141 6.19 -2.16 7.99
C LEU A 141 5.13 -3.24 8.18
N SER A 142 5.02 -4.18 7.26
CA SER A 142 4.04 -5.25 7.35
C SER A 142 4.33 -6.16 8.56
N ARG A 143 5.59 -6.50 8.81
CA ARG A 143 5.97 -7.32 9.97
C ARG A 143 5.77 -6.56 11.29
N GLY A 144 6.10 -5.28 11.33
CA GLY A 144 5.82 -4.40 12.47
C GLY A 144 4.31 -4.32 12.77
N ASN A 145 3.47 -4.17 11.75
CA ASN A 145 2.02 -4.17 11.92
C ASN A 145 1.49 -5.50 12.47
N LEU A 146 2.04 -6.63 12.02
CA LEU A 146 1.68 -7.95 12.57
C LEU A 146 2.15 -8.12 14.01
N ALA A 147 3.32 -7.59 14.35
CA ALA A 147 3.83 -7.59 15.73
C ALA A 147 2.92 -6.75 16.65
N ALA A 148 2.51 -5.57 16.21
CA ALA A 148 1.56 -4.72 16.94
C ALA A 148 0.21 -5.43 17.16
N ARG A 149 -0.35 -6.06 16.12
CA ARG A 149 -1.58 -6.87 16.23
C ARG A 149 -1.44 -8.05 17.19
N ALA A 150 -0.25 -8.64 17.29
CA ALA A 150 0.07 -9.72 18.22
C ALA A 150 0.36 -9.23 19.66
N GLY A 151 0.37 -7.92 19.91
CA GLY A 151 0.74 -7.32 21.19
C GLY A 151 2.25 -7.28 21.47
N ASP A 152 3.08 -7.67 20.49
CA ASP A 152 4.54 -7.63 20.61
C ASP A 152 5.06 -6.22 20.27
N ARG A 153 4.88 -5.30 21.25
CA ARG A 153 5.24 -3.88 21.09
C ARG A 153 6.72 -3.70 20.77
N LYS A 154 7.59 -4.50 21.40
CA LYS A 154 9.04 -4.39 21.20
C LYS A 154 9.44 -4.71 19.77
N ALA A 155 8.91 -5.78 19.21
CA ALA A 155 9.17 -6.13 17.82
C ALA A 155 8.58 -5.12 16.84
N ALA A 156 7.37 -4.60 17.12
CA ALA A 156 6.75 -3.55 16.31
C ALA A 156 7.60 -2.28 16.28
N LEU A 157 8.03 -1.79 17.46
CA LEU A 157 8.90 -0.62 17.56
C LEU A 157 10.21 -0.80 16.77
N ALA A 158 10.87 -1.95 16.90
CA ALA A 158 12.13 -2.21 16.20
C ALA A 158 11.98 -2.16 14.66
N ASP A 159 10.89 -2.72 14.12
CA ASP A 159 10.63 -2.71 12.68
C ASP A 159 10.25 -1.32 12.17
N TYR A 160 9.44 -0.56 12.91
CA TYR A 160 9.07 0.81 12.55
C TYR A 160 10.26 1.76 12.64
N GLU A 161 11.04 1.70 13.72
CA GLU A 161 12.27 2.46 13.89
C GLU A 161 13.23 2.22 12.73
N ARG A 162 13.47 0.95 12.40
CA ARG A 162 14.32 0.58 11.25
C ARG A 162 13.79 1.16 9.94
N THR A 163 12.47 1.17 9.73
CA THR A 163 11.86 1.76 8.54
C THR A 163 12.09 3.27 8.49
N VAL A 164 11.92 3.98 9.60
CA VAL A 164 12.14 5.43 9.71
C VAL A 164 13.63 5.77 9.55
N HIS A 165 14.55 4.93 10.01
CA HIS A 165 15.98 5.10 9.77
C HIS A 165 16.35 4.94 8.31
N LEU A 166 15.78 3.95 7.61
CA LEU A 166 16.04 3.72 6.19
C LEU A 166 15.42 4.80 5.30
N LYS A 167 14.24 5.29 5.65
CA LYS A 167 13.53 6.34 4.94
C LYS A 167 12.83 7.28 5.91
N SER A 168 13.50 8.36 6.21
CA SER A 168 13.16 9.28 7.28
C SER A 168 11.93 10.17 7.02
N ASP A 169 11.44 10.21 5.80
CA ASP A 169 10.26 10.92 5.32
C ASP A 169 9.09 9.98 4.98
N ASN A 170 9.17 8.71 5.39
CA ASN A 170 8.10 7.74 5.16
C ASN A 170 6.92 8.02 6.10
N VAL A 171 5.90 8.72 5.58
CA VAL A 171 4.72 9.12 6.38
C VAL A 171 4.00 7.94 7.05
N PRO A 172 3.71 6.81 6.36
CA PRO A 172 3.15 5.63 7.01
C PRO A 172 4.00 5.10 8.17
N ALA A 173 5.32 5.04 7.98
CA ALA A 173 6.23 4.54 9.04
C ALA A 173 6.28 5.50 10.23
N LEU A 174 6.39 6.81 9.99
CA LEU A 174 6.37 7.82 11.04
C LEU A 174 5.09 7.74 11.86
N TYR A 175 3.95 7.55 11.21
CA TYR A 175 2.67 7.41 11.91
C TYR A 175 2.63 6.17 12.80
N GLN A 176 2.97 4.99 12.26
CA GLN A 176 2.97 3.74 13.02
C GLN A 176 4.00 3.77 14.16
N TYR A 177 5.20 4.33 13.89
CA TYR A 177 6.23 4.47 14.90
C TYR A 177 5.78 5.39 16.04
N GLY A 178 5.21 6.54 15.70
CA GLY A 178 4.67 7.46 16.71
C GLY A 178 3.56 6.84 17.57
N LEU A 179 2.66 6.05 16.97
CA LEU A 179 1.64 5.32 17.73
C LEU A 179 2.26 4.26 18.64
N ALA A 180 3.24 3.50 18.15
CA ALA A 180 3.90 2.46 18.95
C ALA A 180 4.67 3.05 20.13
N LEU A 181 5.36 4.19 19.93
CA LEU A 181 6.01 4.96 21.02
C LEU A 181 5.00 5.45 22.05
N LEU A 182 3.85 5.95 21.59
CA LEU A 182 2.77 6.40 22.48
C LEU A 182 2.23 5.25 23.34
N GLU A 183 2.02 4.08 22.76
CA GLU A 183 1.55 2.87 23.45
C GLU A 183 2.59 2.30 24.42
N ASP A 184 3.88 2.54 24.14
CA ASP A 184 4.99 2.18 25.02
C ASP A 184 5.24 3.24 26.12
N GLY A 185 4.50 4.36 26.11
CA GLY A 185 4.62 5.45 27.09
C GLY A 185 5.78 6.42 26.82
N GLN A 186 6.47 6.31 25.71
CA GLN A 186 7.57 7.19 25.30
C GLN A 186 7.00 8.48 24.68
N LEU A 187 6.36 9.32 25.53
CA LEU A 187 5.60 10.48 25.09
C LEU A 187 6.44 11.58 24.41
N PRO A 188 7.68 11.90 24.88
CA PRO A 188 8.54 12.86 24.21
C PRO A 188 8.91 12.43 22.78
N GLU A 189 9.30 11.17 22.61
CA GLU A 189 9.70 10.58 21.33
C GLU A 189 8.51 10.47 20.37
N ALA A 190 7.33 10.09 20.89
CA ALA A 190 6.08 10.09 20.12
C ALA A 190 5.74 11.49 19.61
N SER A 191 5.85 12.53 20.48
CA SER A 191 5.64 13.94 20.09
C SER A 191 6.57 14.34 18.95
N ALA A 192 7.88 14.11 19.11
CA ALA A 192 8.89 14.45 18.13
C ALA A 192 8.64 13.72 16.78
N THR A 193 8.18 12.47 16.85
CA THR A 193 7.85 11.68 15.65
C THR A 193 6.65 12.26 14.89
N PHE A 194 5.57 12.67 15.59
CA PHE A 194 4.43 13.31 14.95
C PHE A 194 4.74 14.72 14.45
N ASP A 195 5.59 15.48 15.15
CA ASP A 195 6.07 16.78 14.66
C ASP A 195 6.90 16.61 13.39
N ARG A 196 7.74 15.58 13.30
CA ARG A 196 8.45 15.21 12.08
C ARG A 196 7.48 14.80 10.97
N LEU A 197 6.46 13.98 11.26
CA LEU A 197 5.44 13.63 10.28
C LEU A 197 4.79 14.88 9.70
N LEU A 198 4.41 15.84 10.55
CA LEU A 198 3.81 17.11 10.11
C LEU A 198 4.79 18.02 9.36
N SER A 199 6.10 17.92 9.61
CA SER A 199 7.10 18.64 8.81
C SER A 199 7.21 18.11 7.39
N VAL A 200 7.02 16.78 7.21
CA VAL A 200 7.01 16.11 5.89
C VAL A 200 5.65 16.26 5.19
N ALA A 201 4.57 16.15 5.94
CA ALA A 201 3.20 16.21 5.44
C ALA A 201 2.36 17.19 6.30
N PRO A 202 2.45 18.50 6.07
CA PRO A 202 1.83 19.52 6.92
C PRO A 202 0.29 19.47 7.00
N ALA A 203 -0.36 18.86 6.02
CA ALA A 203 -1.81 18.67 5.97
C ALA A 203 -2.26 17.25 6.35
N SER A 204 -1.39 16.45 7.00
CA SER A 204 -1.72 15.07 7.38
C SER A 204 -2.71 15.01 8.54
N PRO A 205 -3.93 14.47 8.33
CA PRO A 205 -4.87 14.23 9.43
C PRO A 205 -4.28 13.29 10.50
N GLN A 206 -3.48 12.30 10.07
CA GLN A 206 -2.84 11.33 10.96
C GLN A 206 -1.79 11.99 11.86
N GLY A 207 -1.06 12.98 11.34
CA GLY A 207 -0.07 13.73 12.14
C GLY A 207 -0.74 14.52 13.26
N PHE A 208 -1.78 15.29 12.94
CA PHE A 208 -2.56 16.03 13.94
C PHE A 208 -3.27 15.10 14.93
N TYR A 209 -3.84 14.01 14.45
CA TYR A 209 -4.48 13.00 15.31
C TYR A 209 -3.48 12.36 16.29
N GLY A 210 -2.28 12.01 15.82
CA GLY A 210 -1.21 11.50 16.67
C GLY A 210 -0.81 12.51 17.76
N ARG A 211 -0.64 13.79 17.42
CA ARG A 211 -0.40 14.86 18.38
C ARG A 211 -1.54 15.00 19.40
N ALA A 212 -2.78 14.94 18.95
CA ALA A 212 -3.93 14.97 19.86
C ALA A 212 -3.87 13.85 20.89
N ARG A 213 -3.52 12.64 20.49
CA ARG A 213 -3.33 11.49 21.40
C ARG A 213 -2.18 11.68 22.38
N VAL A 214 -1.07 12.29 21.95
CA VAL A 214 0.05 12.64 22.85
C VAL A 214 -0.41 13.65 23.91
N PHE A 215 -1.09 14.73 23.51
CA PHE A 215 -1.63 15.71 24.45
C PHE A 215 -2.66 15.07 25.42
N ALA A 216 -3.50 14.18 24.89
CA ALA A 216 -4.43 13.43 25.71
C ALA A 216 -3.71 12.56 26.75
N ALA A 217 -2.64 11.88 26.39
CA ALA A 217 -1.84 11.06 27.30
C ALA A 217 -1.16 11.91 28.39
N ARG A 218 -0.74 13.13 28.06
CA ARG A 218 -0.17 14.11 29.02
C ARG A 218 -1.23 14.77 29.93
N GLY A 219 -2.52 14.59 29.63
CA GLY A 219 -3.58 15.27 30.38
C GLY A 219 -3.93 16.67 29.90
N GLU A 220 -3.41 17.09 28.77
CA GLU A 220 -3.51 18.42 28.19
C GLU A 220 -4.75 18.53 27.30
N GLY A 221 -5.97 18.48 27.89
CA GLY A 221 -7.24 18.37 27.19
C GLY A 221 -7.52 19.48 26.16
N ALA A 222 -7.15 20.75 26.48
CA ALA A 222 -7.33 21.87 25.57
C ALA A 222 -6.52 21.68 24.27
N LEU A 223 -5.22 21.34 24.40
CA LEU A 223 -4.33 21.09 23.26
C LEU A 223 -4.74 19.83 22.47
N ALA A 224 -5.22 18.80 23.19
CA ALA A 224 -5.77 17.61 22.55
C ALA A 224 -6.99 17.95 21.68
N GLY A 225 -7.90 18.79 22.18
CA GLY A 225 -9.07 19.26 21.44
C GLY A 225 -8.71 20.09 20.19
N GLU A 226 -7.75 20.99 20.32
CA GLU A 226 -7.26 21.81 19.20
C GLU A 226 -6.61 20.95 18.12
N ALA A 227 -5.69 20.07 18.48
CA ALA A 227 -5.02 19.16 17.53
C ALA A 227 -6.01 18.20 16.86
N LEU A 228 -7.02 17.69 17.60
CA LEU A 228 -8.07 16.87 17.03
C LEU A 228 -8.96 17.66 16.05
N GLY A 229 -9.20 18.94 16.33
CA GLY A 229 -9.90 19.84 15.43
C GLY A 229 -9.14 20.08 14.13
N GLU A 230 -7.81 20.21 14.17
CA GLU A 230 -6.98 20.28 12.96
C GLU A 230 -7.07 18.96 12.17
N ALA A 231 -6.94 17.80 12.84
CA ALA A 231 -7.08 16.51 12.19
C ALA A 231 -8.43 16.40 11.47
N SER A 232 -9.53 16.77 12.14
CA SER A 232 -10.89 16.71 11.57
C SER A 232 -11.05 17.59 10.32
N ARG A 233 -10.42 18.77 10.31
CA ARG A 233 -10.46 19.67 9.14
C ARG A 233 -9.68 19.15 7.94
N MET A 234 -8.64 18.35 8.17
CA MET A 234 -7.79 17.82 7.10
C MET A 234 -8.31 16.50 6.49
N VAL A 235 -9.28 15.84 7.12
CA VAL A 235 -9.77 14.53 6.64
C VAL A 235 -10.36 14.60 5.23
N GLU A 236 -11.26 15.55 4.96
CA GLU A 236 -11.92 15.64 3.66
C GLU A 236 -10.96 16.02 2.53
N PRO A 237 -10.12 17.06 2.66
CA PRO A 237 -9.14 17.41 1.63
C PRO A 237 -8.14 16.26 1.35
N ASP A 238 -7.65 15.59 2.40
CA ASP A 238 -6.74 14.45 2.27
C ASP A 238 -7.42 13.27 1.54
N ALA A 239 -8.64 12.91 1.95
CA ALA A 239 -9.41 11.86 1.29
C ALA A 239 -9.66 12.18 -0.19
N ARG A 240 -10.04 13.43 -0.50
CA ARG A 240 -10.29 13.89 -1.87
C ARG A 240 -9.03 13.78 -2.74
N THR A 241 -7.88 14.21 -2.23
CA THR A 241 -6.60 14.12 -2.94
C THR A 241 -6.24 12.67 -3.22
N ARG A 242 -6.22 11.82 -2.21
CA ARG A 242 -5.86 10.39 -2.36
C ARG A 242 -6.78 9.63 -3.32
N LEU A 243 -8.09 9.82 -3.19
CA LEU A 243 -9.07 9.14 -4.05
C LEU A 243 -9.00 9.65 -5.49
N ALA A 244 -8.72 10.94 -5.70
CA ALA A 244 -8.51 11.50 -7.02
C ALA A 244 -7.22 10.95 -7.67
N GLU A 245 -6.14 10.75 -6.92
CA GLU A 245 -4.91 10.11 -7.39
C GLU A 245 -5.13 8.66 -7.78
N GLN A 246 -6.05 7.95 -7.10
CA GLN A 246 -6.49 6.59 -7.44
C GLN A 246 -7.38 6.53 -8.70
N GLY A 247 -7.68 7.68 -9.30
CA GLY A 247 -8.42 7.76 -10.56
C GLY A 247 -9.92 8.01 -10.43
N LEU A 248 -10.47 8.14 -9.22
CA LEU A 248 -11.88 8.48 -9.04
C LEU A 248 -12.18 9.89 -9.53
N ARG A 249 -13.35 10.10 -10.13
CA ARG A 249 -13.80 11.40 -10.67
C ARG A 249 -15.31 11.59 -10.46
N GLY A 250 -15.73 12.87 -10.51
CA GLY A 250 -17.15 13.24 -10.47
C GLY A 250 -17.90 12.67 -9.26
N ALA A 251 -19.15 12.26 -9.46
CA ALA A 251 -20.03 11.78 -8.39
C ALA A 251 -19.47 10.57 -7.62
N ALA A 252 -18.70 9.70 -8.28
CA ALA A 252 -18.06 8.55 -7.62
C ALA A 252 -16.98 9.03 -6.63
N LEU A 253 -16.18 10.04 -6.99
CA LEU A 253 -15.22 10.67 -6.09
C LEU A 253 -15.93 11.30 -4.89
N ASP A 254 -16.98 12.11 -5.12
CA ASP A 254 -17.68 12.81 -4.06
C ASP A 254 -18.35 11.84 -3.06
N SER A 255 -18.88 10.72 -3.56
CA SER A 255 -19.45 9.68 -2.70
C SER A 255 -18.39 8.99 -1.84
N ALA A 256 -17.27 8.58 -2.45
CA ALA A 256 -16.17 7.94 -1.76
C ALA A 256 -15.48 8.86 -0.74
N VAL A 257 -15.37 10.17 -1.06
CA VAL A 257 -14.85 11.18 -0.12
C VAL A 257 -15.74 11.29 1.10
N ARG A 258 -17.07 11.42 0.92
CA ARG A 258 -18.00 11.48 2.06
C ARG A 258 -17.88 10.24 2.94
N GLU A 259 -17.97 9.04 2.37
CA GLU A 259 -17.87 7.80 3.14
C GLU A 259 -16.55 7.69 3.91
N THR A 260 -15.43 8.05 3.27
CA THR A 260 -14.10 8.02 3.91
C THR A 260 -14.00 9.05 5.03
N THR A 261 -14.53 10.25 4.82
CA THR A 261 -14.55 11.33 5.82
C THR A 261 -15.38 10.92 7.03
N ASP A 262 -16.60 10.46 6.81
CA ASP A 262 -17.52 10.05 7.88
C ASP A 262 -16.93 8.91 8.72
N ARG A 263 -16.33 7.91 8.08
CA ARG A 263 -15.64 6.80 8.75
C ARG A 263 -14.47 7.28 9.60
N SER A 264 -13.64 8.17 9.07
CA SER A 264 -12.47 8.71 9.79
C SER A 264 -12.89 9.58 10.98
N LEU A 265 -13.90 10.42 10.81
CA LEU A 265 -14.44 11.23 11.91
C LEU A 265 -15.08 10.37 13.00
N ALA A 266 -15.84 9.35 12.63
CA ALA A 266 -16.43 8.41 13.59
C ALA A 266 -15.36 7.66 14.39
N GLN A 267 -14.26 7.25 13.73
CA GLN A 267 -13.11 6.62 14.40
C GLN A 267 -12.47 7.58 15.41
N MET A 268 -12.22 8.84 15.03
CA MET A 268 -11.66 9.84 15.94
C MET A 268 -12.58 10.12 17.14
N GLN A 269 -13.90 10.20 16.90
CA GLN A 269 -14.90 10.42 17.95
C GLN A 269 -14.99 9.26 18.94
N GLY A 270 -14.80 8.04 18.46
CA GLY A 270 -14.86 6.82 19.27
C GLY A 270 -13.55 6.46 19.98
N ASP A 271 -12.45 7.24 19.79
CA ASP A 271 -11.18 6.92 20.40
C ASP A 271 -11.22 7.09 21.93
N PRO A 272 -11.00 6.00 22.71
CA PRO A 272 -10.97 6.03 24.16
C PRO A 272 -9.99 7.05 24.76
N ALA A 273 -8.93 7.44 24.05
CA ALA A 273 -7.96 8.43 24.49
C ALA A 273 -8.60 9.77 24.84
N PHE A 274 -9.73 10.11 24.22
CA PHE A 274 -10.47 11.37 24.45
C PHE A 274 -11.69 11.24 25.34
N SER A 275 -12.01 10.05 25.82
CA SER A 275 -13.25 9.76 26.57
C SER A 275 -13.48 10.66 27.78
N ARG A 276 -12.41 11.00 28.52
CA ARG A 276 -12.49 11.86 29.72
C ARG A 276 -12.91 13.31 29.43
N TRP A 277 -12.78 13.78 28.17
CA TRP A 277 -13.22 15.11 27.74
C TRP A 277 -14.44 15.07 26.85
N ALA A 278 -15.04 13.90 26.63
CA ALA A 278 -16.18 13.75 25.72
C ALA A 278 -17.39 14.62 26.11
N GLN A 279 -17.52 14.99 27.39
CA GLN A 279 -18.58 15.86 27.89
C GLN A 279 -18.12 17.32 28.08
N ASP A 280 -16.83 17.63 27.95
CA ASP A 280 -16.32 19.00 28.05
C ASP A 280 -16.76 19.85 26.84
N PRO A 281 -17.59 20.91 27.05
CA PRO A 281 -18.05 21.74 25.96
C PRO A 281 -16.91 22.48 25.23
N ALA A 282 -15.80 22.82 25.92
CA ALA A 282 -14.68 23.50 25.32
C ALA A 282 -13.90 22.54 24.41
N PHE A 283 -13.63 21.33 24.88
CA PHE A 283 -13.04 20.27 24.08
C PHE A 283 -13.89 19.96 22.84
N ARG A 284 -15.17 19.73 22.99
CA ARG A 284 -16.09 19.44 21.90
C ARG A 284 -16.12 20.55 20.83
N ARG A 285 -16.15 21.80 21.26
CA ARG A 285 -16.10 22.95 20.33
C ARG A 285 -14.76 23.02 19.58
N ALA A 286 -13.65 22.74 20.24
CA ALA A 286 -12.33 22.75 19.59
C ALA A 286 -12.20 21.58 18.62
N ALA A 287 -12.54 20.35 19.03
CA ALA A 287 -12.36 19.14 18.26
C ALA A 287 -13.35 19.02 17.08
N TRP A 288 -14.60 19.53 17.21
CA TRP A 288 -15.67 19.21 16.28
C TRP A 288 -16.34 20.48 15.69
N ARG A 289 -15.62 21.60 15.57
CA ARG A 289 -16.15 22.89 15.08
C ARG A 289 -16.86 22.86 13.72
N GLN A 290 -16.75 21.83 12.93
CA GLN A 290 -17.31 21.74 11.57
C GLN A 290 -18.40 20.68 11.39
N ALA A 291 -18.77 19.94 12.41
CA ALA A 291 -19.88 18.96 12.31
C ALA A 291 -21.28 19.60 12.24
N SER A 292 -21.38 20.95 12.10
CA SER A 292 -22.64 21.72 12.14
C SER A 292 -22.82 22.62 10.90
N ARG A 293 -22.33 22.20 9.71
CA ARG A 293 -22.69 22.90 8.46
C ARG A 293 -23.22 21.93 7.43
#